data_091d718b7c366843ca03ceb8c7c35949
#
_entry.id   091d718b7c366843ca03ceb8c7c35949
#
_cell.length_a   1.000
_cell.length_b   1.000
_cell.length_c   1.000
_cell.angle_alpha   90.00
_cell.angle_beta   90.00
_cell.angle_gamma   90.00
#
_symmetry.space_group_name_H-M   'P 1'
#
loop_
_entity.id
_entity.type
_entity.pdbx_description
1 polymer ?
#
loop_
_entity_poly.entity_id
_entity_poly.type
_entity_poly.pdbx_seq_one_letter_code
_entity_poly.pdbx_strand_id
1 'polypeptide(L)'
;MNALNSYIPQKLPIIALICTLFVTYPNVVWIPWNLARMDVGESFGFWAFFVFRMIYFYGLFYFQLRYNVRKIGNMSFTARFGRNFIYTLVGCAAFVGLSYGLPLLGIQTGYVGNILLFQFFVMCLLCTFIGYISVLYDSQREKEQEIERLRFENLQSRCDALANQINPHFFFNSLNGISSLIRRENNDNTLLYVTRLSDIFRYILQSDKNGIVSLGEELTFIRSFMHVMEVRFEGKLTCSIEVPEQDYGLMLPVLSLLPLLENVTVHNQIDSDHRMNISIRMNGDELEISNPVYPKLAPPDTNGIGLQNLRNRFGLMVKREIRVETDGDTFNVYLPLR
;
A
#
# COMPACT_ATOMS: atom_id res chain seq x y z
N MET A 1 -13.65 -15.82 2.72
CA MET A 1 -15.04 -15.29 2.69
C MET A 1 -15.57 -15.30 4.13
N ASN A 2 -15.03 -14.46 5.00
CA ASN A 2 -15.43 -14.36 6.40
C ASN A 2 -16.21 -13.06 6.57
N ALA A 3 -17.44 -13.21 7.08
CA ALA A 3 -18.36 -12.14 7.35
C ALA A 3 -17.70 -11.04 8.19
N LEU A 4 -17.27 -9.98 7.54
CA LEU A 4 -17.00 -8.72 8.19
C LEU A 4 -18.33 -8.30 8.84
N ASN A 5 -18.40 -8.44 10.16
CA ASN A 5 -19.47 -7.92 10.98
C ASN A 5 -19.55 -6.41 10.74
N SER A 6 -20.36 -5.97 9.80
CA SER A 6 -20.63 -4.55 9.68
C SER A 6 -21.28 -4.09 11.00
N TYR A 7 -20.84 -2.97 11.52
CA TYR A 7 -21.29 -2.40 12.80
C TYR A 7 -22.82 -2.16 12.82
N ILE A 8 -23.41 -1.84 11.68
CA ILE A 8 -24.83 -1.52 11.50
C ILE A 8 -25.73 -2.76 11.73
N PRO A 9 -25.45 -3.98 11.20
CA PRO A 9 -26.31 -5.14 11.46
C PRO A 9 -26.48 -5.52 12.92
N GLN A 10 -25.48 -5.26 13.76
CA GLN A 10 -25.58 -5.54 15.20
C GLN A 10 -26.52 -4.59 15.95
N LYS A 11 -26.64 -3.35 15.47
CA LYS A 11 -27.45 -2.30 16.08
C LYS A 11 -28.84 -2.10 15.41
N LEU A 12 -29.18 -2.93 14.42
CA LEU A 12 -30.46 -2.83 13.71
C LEU A 12 -31.67 -2.81 14.63
N PRO A 13 -31.79 -3.63 15.68
CA PRO A 13 -32.94 -3.57 16.57
C PRO A 13 -33.07 -2.22 17.28
N ILE A 14 -31.94 -1.64 17.70
CA ILE A 14 -31.89 -0.36 18.39
C ILE A 14 -32.27 0.78 17.43
N ILE A 15 -31.74 0.74 16.21
CA ILE A 15 -32.05 1.73 15.16
C ILE A 15 -33.55 1.67 14.81
N ALA A 16 -34.11 0.47 14.64
CA ALA A 16 -35.52 0.28 14.38
C ALA A 16 -36.39 0.84 15.51
N LEU A 17 -35.99 0.64 16.77
CA LEU A 17 -36.68 1.16 17.94
C LEU A 17 -36.67 2.71 17.95
N ILE A 18 -35.50 3.32 17.75
CA ILE A 18 -35.35 4.78 17.71
C ILE A 18 -36.22 5.37 16.58
N CYS A 19 -36.16 4.78 15.38
CA CYS A 19 -36.98 5.22 14.23
C CYS A 19 -38.47 5.08 14.49
N THR A 20 -38.89 3.98 15.16
CA THR A 20 -40.28 3.78 15.53
C THR A 20 -40.76 4.85 16.50
N LEU A 21 -40.02 5.13 17.56
CA LEU A 21 -40.33 6.16 18.53
C LEU A 21 -40.44 7.55 17.87
N PHE A 22 -39.49 7.85 16.96
CA PHE A 22 -39.49 9.12 16.21
C PHE A 22 -40.74 9.26 15.33
N VAL A 23 -41.05 8.24 14.53
CA VAL A 23 -42.18 8.29 13.59
C VAL A 23 -43.54 8.28 14.32
N THR A 24 -43.62 7.58 15.44
CA THR A 24 -44.89 7.49 16.23
C THR A 24 -45.03 8.59 17.26
N TYR A 25 -44.04 9.47 17.43
CA TYR A 25 -44.08 10.61 18.37
C TYR A 25 -45.33 11.45 18.28
N PRO A 26 -45.86 11.81 17.09
CA PRO A 26 -47.12 12.58 16.99
C PRO A 26 -48.30 11.89 17.69
N ASN A 27 -48.34 10.55 17.70
CA ASN A 27 -49.40 9.81 18.38
C ASN A 27 -49.31 9.96 19.91
N VAL A 28 -48.07 10.03 20.44
CA VAL A 28 -47.81 10.24 21.87
C VAL A 28 -48.29 11.62 22.32
N VAL A 29 -48.07 12.65 21.53
CA VAL A 29 -48.47 14.03 21.82
C VAL A 29 -49.99 14.16 21.92
N TRP A 30 -50.75 13.38 21.15
CA TRP A 30 -52.22 13.41 21.16
C TRP A 30 -52.85 12.56 22.25
N ILE A 31 -52.09 11.77 23.04
CA ILE A 31 -52.59 10.92 24.13
C ILE A 31 -53.44 11.74 25.15
N PRO A 32 -52.95 12.89 25.72
CA PRO A 32 -53.70 13.62 26.72
C PRO A 32 -55.05 14.13 26.20
N TRP A 33 -55.06 14.60 24.94
CA TRP A 33 -56.24 15.10 24.29
C TRP A 33 -57.28 14.01 24.05
N ASN A 34 -56.85 12.83 23.63
CA ASN A 34 -57.76 11.70 23.41
C ASN A 34 -58.33 11.17 24.74
N LEU A 35 -57.51 11.03 25.78
CA LEU A 35 -57.95 10.59 27.08
C LEU A 35 -58.94 11.52 27.76
N ALA A 36 -58.80 12.83 27.56
CA ALA A 36 -59.70 13.85 28.09
C ALA A 36 -61.13 13.79 27.49
N ARG A 37 -61.30 13.08 26.35
CA ARG A 37 -62.58 12.95 25.62
C ARG A 37 -63.21 11.56 25.66
N MET A 38 -62.54 10.62 26.28
CA MET A 38 -62.98 9.22 26.31
C MET A 38 -63.69 8.89 27.64
N ASP A 39 -64.69 8.05 27.53
CA ASP A 39 -65.33 7.45 28.72
C ASP A 39 -64.37 6.39 29.32
N VAL A 40 -64.51 6.14 30.65
CA VAL A 40 -63.65 5.22 31.41
C VAL A 40 -63.58 3.81 30.80
N GLY A 41 -64.68 3.36 30.17
CA GLY A 41 -64.78 2.03 29.53
C GLY A 41 -64.02 1.92 28.19
N GLU A 42 -63.72 3.03 27.54
CA GLU A 42 -63.06 3.04 26.24
C GLU A 42 -61.51 3.09 26.31
N SER A 43 -60.98 3.40 27.48
CA SER A 43 -59.57 3.59 27.72
C SER A 43 -58.73 2.33 27.43
N PHE A 44 -59.25 1.14 27.73
CA PHE A 44 -58.56 -0.12 27.44
C PHE A 44 -58.35 -0.32 25.93
N GLY A 45 -59.38 -0.14 25.12
CA GLY A 45 -59.31 -0.28 23.66
C GLY A 45 -58.29 0.68 23.05
N PHE A 46 -58.27 1.93 23.53
CA PHE A 46 -57.30 2.94 23.11
C PHE A 46 -55.85 2.51 23.38
N TRP A 47 -55.54 2.06 24.60
CA TRP A 47 -54.19 1.62 24.94
C TRP A 47 -53.78 0.34 24.21
N ALA A 48 -54.68 -0.61 24.04
CA ALA A 48 -54.45 -1.81 23.26
C ALA A 48 -54.12 -1.50 21.82
N PHE A 49 -54.83 -0.55 21.17
CA PHE A 49 -54.55 -0.11 19.80
C PHE A 49 -53.26 0.70 19.69
N PHE A 50 -52.93 1.50 20.70
CA PHE A 50 -51.65 2.22 20.75
C PHE A 50 -50.47 1.25 20.80
N VAL A 51 -50.51 0.25 21.68
CA VAL A 51 -49.46 -0.79 21.81
C VAL A 51 -49.36 -1.59 20.51
N PHE A 52 -50.49 -2.01 19.93
CA PHE A 52 -50.51 -2.70 18.63
C PHE A 52 -49.81 -1.87 17.55
N ARG A 53 -50.08 -0.59 17.45
CA ARG A 53 -49.44 0.33 16.50
C ARG A 53 -47.94 0.38 16.72
N MET A 54 -47.46 0.51 17.94
CA MET A 54 -46.04 0.57 18.26
C MET A 54 -45.29 -0.73 17.83
N ILE A 55 -45.87 -1.88 18.17
CA ILE A 55 -45.32 -3.21 17.82
C ILE A 55 -45.31 -3.37 16.30
N TYR A 56 -46.36 -2.97 15.61
CA TYR A 56 -46.48 -3.09 14.16
C TYR A 56 -45.43 -2.24 13.44
N PHE A 57 -45.30 -0.95 13.80
CA PHE A 57 -44.26 -0.08 13.21
C PHE A 57 -42.87 -0.57 13.51
N TYR A 58 -42.59 -1.01 14.73
CA TYR A 58 -41.27 -1.60 15.06
C TYR A 58 -40.98 -2.84 14.20
N GLY A 59 -41.89 -3.77 14.10
CA GLY A 59 -41.72 -4.98 13.30
C GLY A 59 -41.47 -4.67 11.82
N LEU A 60 -42.23 -3.72 11.26
CA LEU A 60 -42.11 -3.32 9.86
C LEU A 60 -40.79 -2.57 9.61
N PHE A 61 -40.38 -1.64 10.50
CA PHE A 61 -39.06 -0.99 10.43
C PHE A 61 -37.93 -2.02 10.50
N TYR A 62 -37.97 -2.90 11.48
CA TYR A 62 -36.95 -3.90 11.65
C TYR A 62 -36.83 -4.81 10.43
N PHE A 63 -37.96 -5.27 9.90
CA PHE A 63 -38.00 -6.10 8.68
C PHE A 63 -37.40 -5.36 7.48
N GLN A 64 -37.84 -4.13 7.21
CA GLN A 64 -37.35 -3.35 6.08
C GLN A 64 -35.85 -3.00 6.21
N LEU A 65 -35.39 -2.57 7.38
CA LEU A 65 -33.98 -2.27 7.63
C LEU A 65 -33.11 -3.52 7.47
N ARG A 66 -33.53 -4.65 8.07
CA ARG A 66 -32.82 -5.92 7.93
C ARG A 66 -32.71 -6.37 6.48
N TYR A 67 -33.79 -6.21 5.73
CA TYR A 67 -33.81 -6.56 4.31
C TYR A 67 -32.90 -5.64 3.49
N ASN A 68 -32.95 -4.32 3.73
CA ASN A 68 -32.11 -3.34 3.06
C ASN A 68 -30.61 -3.57 3.28
N VAL A 69 -30.20 -3.89 4.50
CA VAL A 69 -28.79 -4.11 4.85
C VAL A 69 -28.26 -5.44 4.36
N ARG A 70 -29.08 -6.53 4.40
CA ARG A 70 -28.60 -7.88 4.10
C ARG A 70 -28.74 -8.31 2.65
N LYS A 71 -29.80 -7.88 1.95
CA LYS A 71 -30.14 -8.41 0.63
C LYS A 71 -30.01 -7.41 -0.51
N ILE A 72 -29.90 -6.13 -0.22
CA ILE A 72 -29.87 -5.10 -1.25
C ILE A 72 -28.46 -4.56 -1.36
N GLY A 73 -27.59 -5.27 -2.09
CA GLY A 73 -26.23 -4.82 -2.42
C GLY A 73 -26.19 -3.50 -3.22
N ASN A 74 -25.39 -3.40 -4.23
CA ASN A 74 -25.12 -2.20 -5.04
C ASN A 74 -26.32 -1.69 -5.88
N MET A 75 -27.46 -1.42 -5.26
CA MET A 75 -28.58 -0.79 -5.95
C MET A 75 -28.51 0.73 -5.87
N SER A 76 -28.90 1.38 -6.97
CA SER A 76 -29.09 2.83 -7.01
C SER A 76 -30.11 3.29 -5.95
N PHE A 77 -29.97 4.53 -5.49
CA PHE A 77 -30.90 5.14 -4.52
C PHE A 77 -32.37 5.05 -4.99
N THR A 78 -32.63 5.34 -6.26
CA THR A 78 -33.97 5.33 -6.87
C THR A 78 -34.61 3.94 -6.88
N ALA A 79 -33.85 2.93 -7.25
CA ALA A 79 -34.33 1.53 -7.26
C ALA A 79 -34.61 1.02 -5.84
N ARG A 80 -33.78 1.43 -4.86
CA ARG A 80 -33.97 1.13 -3.44
C ARG A 80 -35.22 1.79 -2.89
N PHE A 81 -35.43 3.08 -3.23
CA PHE A 81 -36.63 3.82 -2.84
C PHE A 81 -37.88 3.17 -3.40
N GLY A 82 -37.91 2.85 -4.70
CA GLY A 82 -39.06 2.22 -5.33
C GLY A 82 -39.48 0.92 -4.66
N ARG A 83 -38.49 0.09 -4.31
CA ARG A 83 -38.74 -1.17 -3.61
C ARG A 83 -39.23 -0.99 -2.17
N ASN A 84 -38.60 -0.09 -1.42
CA ASN A 84 -39.04 0.23 -0.07
C ASN A 84 -40.46 0.84 -0.08
N PHE A 85 -40.79 1.63 -1.10
CA PHE A 85 -42.11 2.17 -1.28
C PHE A 85 -43.19 1.08 -1.46
N ILE A 86 -42.89 0.07 -2.29
CA ILE A 86 -43.79 -1.10 -2.47
C ILE A 86 -44.01 -1.82 -1.14
N TYR A 87 -42.93 -2.14 -0.40
CA TYR A 87 -43.06 -2.81 0.90
C TYR A 87 -43.78 -1.98 1.93
N THR A 88 -43.59 -0.66 1.91
CA THR A 88 -44.31 0.25 2.79
C THR A 88 -45.79 0.33 2.42
N LEU A 89 -46.11 0.31 1.13
CA LEU A 89 -47.48 0.31 0.66
C LEU A 89 -48.23 -0.97 1.10
N VAL A 90 -47.59 -2.13 0.91
CA VAL A 90 -48.13 -3.42 1.37
C VAL A 90 -48.27 -3.43 2.91
N GLY A 91 -47.29 -2.91 3.65
CA GLY A 91 -47.38 -2.76 5.10
C GLY A 91 -48.49 -1.84 5.53
N CYS A 92 -48.69 -0.73 4.83
CA CYS A 92 -49.80 0.20 5.11
C CYS A 92 -51.18 -0.47 4.88
N ALA A 93 -51.35 -1.16 3.76
CA ALA A 93 -52.58 -1.90 3.45
C ALA A 93 -52.86 -3.01 4.48
N ALA A 94 -51.82 -3.75 4.92
CA ALA A 94 -51.94 -4.76 5.96
C ALA A 94 -52.30 -4.14 7.32
N PHE A 95 -51.71 -3.01 7.68
CA PHE A 95 -52.07 -2.28 8.90
C PHE A 95 -53.55 -1.84 8.93
N VAL A 96 -54.01 -1.27 7.80
CA VAL A 96 -55.39 -0.82 7.67
C VAL A 96 -56.33 -2.03 7.76
N GLY A 97 -56.06 -3.12 7.05
CA GLY A 97 -56.87 -4.33 7.10
C GLY A 97 -56.96 -4.94 8.50
N LEU A 98 -55.82 -5.04 9.22
CA LEU A 98 -55.79 -5.49 10.62
C LEU A 98 -56.58 -4.54 11.55
N SER A 99 -56.46 -3.21 11.33
CA SER A 99 -57.17 -2.23 12.11
C SER A 99 -58.72 -2.35 11.98
N TYR A 100 -59.22 -2.77 10.82
CA TYR A 100 -60.64 -3.07 10.62
C TYR A 100 -61.08 -4.41 11.27
N GLY A 101 -60.17 -5.31 11.52
CA GLY A 101 -60.44 -6.57 12.20
C GLY A 101 -60.45 -6.46 13.72
N LEU A 102 -59.75 -5.49 14.32
CA LEU A 102 -59.67 -5.31 15.77
C LEU A 102 -61.01 -5.00 16.48
N PRO A 103 -61.95 -4.27 15.91
CA PRO A 103 -63.29 -4.06 16.49
C PRO A 103 -64.06 -5.36 16.71
N LEU A 104 -63.83 -6.39 15.90
CA LEU A 104 -64.44 -7.70 16.06
C LEU A 104 -64.00 -8.40 17.38
N LEU A 105 -62.86 -7.97 17.91
CA LEU A 105 -62.28 -8.43 19.17
C LEU A 105 -62.56 -7.50 20.37
N GLY A 106 -63.45 -6.52 20.15
CA GLY A 106 -63.82 -5.53 21.21
C GLY A 106 -62.78 -4.40 21.40
N ILE A 107 -61.78 -4.30 20.50
CA ILE A 107 -60.75 -3.25 20.55
C ILE A 107 -61.17 -2.08 19.66
N GLN A 108 -61.50 -0.96 20.27
CA GLN A 108 -61.83 0.24 19.50
C GLN A 108 -60.61 0.78 18.74
N THR A 109 -60.73 0.90 17.42
CA THR A 109 -59.67 1.44 16.57
C THR A 109 -59.84 2.96 16.42
N GLY A 110 -58.73 3.69 16.63
CA GLY A 110 -58.66 5.11 16.37
C GLY A 110 -58.75 5.43 14.87
N TYR A 111 -59.12 6.67 14.57
CA TYR A 111 -59.25 7.16 13.21
C TYR A 111 -57.99 6.98 12.37
N VAL A 112 -58.12 6.33 11.21
CA VAL A 112 -57.07 6.19 10.21
C VAL A 112 -57.03 7.48 9.38
N GLY A 113 -56.30 8.47 9.87
CA GLY A 113 -56.22 9.79 9.22
C GLY A 113 -54.92 10.02 8.44
N ASN A 114 -54.79 11.21 7.86
CA ASN A 114 -53.66 11.64 7.05
C ASN A 114 -52.28 11.49 7.77
N ILE A 115 -52.28 11.55 9.10
CA ILE A 115 -51.07 11.35 9.93
C ILE A 115 -50.50 9.93 9.70
N LEU A 116 -51.33 8.91 9.54
CA LEU A 116 -50.88 7.55 9.31
C LEU A 116 -50.13 7.43 7.97
N LEU A 117 -50.67 7.99 6.89
CA LEU A 117 -50.01 8.01 5.59
C LEU A 117 -48.69 8.74 5.63
N PHE A 118 -48.63 9.86 6.33
CA PHE A 118 -47.39 10.59 6.56
C PHE A 118 -46.35 9.75 7.33
N GLN A 119 -46.76 9.04 8.36
CA GLN A 119 -45.87 8.15 9.13
C GLN A 119 -45.26 7.03 8.27
N PHE A 120 -46.07 6.38 7.42
CA PHE A 120 -45.57 5.37 6.48
C PHE A 120 -44.61 5.95 5.46
N PHE A 121 -44.89 7.15 4.96
CA PHE A 121 -44.03 7.86 4.02
C PHE A 121 -42.65 8.17 4.66
N VAL A 122 -42.65 8.74 5.87
CA VAL A 122 -41.41 9.03 6.62
C VAL A 122 -40.67 7.74 6.90
N MET A 123 -41.33 6.64 7.25
CA MET A 123 -40.72 5.33 7.44
C MET A 123 -40.02 4.83 6.17
N CYS A 124 -40.66 4.97 4.99
CA CYS A 124 -40.07 4.59 3.71
C CYS A 124 -38.78 5.39 3.43
N LEU A 125 -38.81 6.72 3.67
CA LEU A 125 -37.64 7.57 3.51
C LEU A 125 -36.49 7.14 4.45
N LEU A 126 -36.77 6.99 5.73
CA LEU A 126 -35.78 6.60 6.73
C LEU A 126 -35.14 5.23 6.40
N CYS A 127 -35.95 4.23 6.05
CA CYS A 127 -35.45 2.93 5.62
C CYS A 127 -34.57 3.00 4.38
N THR A 128 -34.92 3.88 3.43
CA THR A 128 -34.14 4.06 2.21
C THR A 128 -32.79 4.73 2.48
N PHE A 129 -32.80 5.84 3.25
CA PHE A 129 -31.59 6.57 3.60
C PHE A 129 -30.63 5.72 4.45
N ILE A 130 -31.13 5.09 5.52
CA ILE A 130 -30.32 4.26 6.40
C ILE A 130 -29.72 3.08 5.62
N GLY A 131 -30.54 2.43 4.78
CA GLY A 131 -30.03 1.32 3.94
C GLY A 131 -29.02 1.78 2.89
N TYR A 132 -29.18 2.97 2.31
CA TYR A 132 -28.23 3.52 1.34
C TYR A 132 -26.91 3.93 2.01
N ILE A 133 -26.99 4.64 3.14
CA ILE A 133 -25.80 5.03 3.92
C ILE A 133 -25.00 3.81 4.38
N SER A 134 -25.69 2.72 4.82
CA SER A 134 -25.02 1.49 5.22
C SER A 134 -24.16 0.91 4.11
N VAL A 135 -24.69 0.84 2.88
CA VAL A 135 -23.94 0.30 1.72
C VAL A 135 -22.79 1.20 1.30
N LEU A 136 -23.00 2.52 1.34
CA LEU A 136 -21.92 3.47 1.06
C LEU A 136 -20.78 3.33 2.08
N TYR A 137 -21.12 3.20 3.35
CA TYR A 137 -20.14 3.03 4.42
C TYR A 137 -19.33 1.74 4.25
N ASP A 138 -20.00 0.61 3.97
CA ASP A 138 -19.33 -0.68 3.74
C ASP A 138 -18.42 -0.61 2.49
N SER A 139 -18.90 0.00 1.39
CA SER A 139 -18.09 0.18 0.17
C SER A 139 -16.89 1.11 0.38
N GLN A 140 -17.05 2.17 1.17
CA GLN A 140 -15.93 3.05 1.51
C GLN A 140 -14.88 2.31 2.33
N ARG A 141 -15.30 1.54 3.32
CA ARG A 141 -14.41 0.74 4.17
C ARG A 141 -13.63 -0.31 3.38
N GLU A 142 -14.28 -0.99 2.43
CA GLU A 142 -13.60 -1.94 1.53
C GLU A 142 -12.53 -1.23 0.70
N LYS A 143 -12.82 -0.05 0.16
CA LYS A 143 -11.84 0.75 -0.59
C LYS A 143 -10.66 1.21 0.28
N GLU A 144 -10.93 1.64 1.50
CA GLU A 144 -9.87 2.04 2.44
C GLU A 144 -8.93 0.86 2.76
N GLN A 145 -9.48 -0.33 3.01
CA GLN A 145 -8.69 -1.54 3.23
C GLN A 145 -7.85 -1.93 2.01
N GLU A 146 -8.41 -1.81 0.80
CA GLU A 146 -7.67 -2.09 -0.43
C GLU A 146 -6.54 -1.08 -0.67
N ILE A 147 -6.77 0.22 -0.38
CA ILE A 147 -5.74 1.24 -0.45
C ILE A 147 -4.60 0.95 0.54
N GLU A 148 -4.92 0.57 1.78
CA GLU A 148 -3.91 0.19 2.78
C GLU A 148 -3.11 -1.03 2.33
N ARG A 149 -3.77 -2.05 1.79
CA ARG A 149 -3.13 -3.24 1.24
C ARG A 149 -2.16 -2.90 0.12
N LEU A 150 -2.62 -2.11 -0.87
CA LEU A 150 -1.78 -1.69 -1.99
C LEU A 150 -0.58 -0.84 -1.55
N ARG A 151 -0.75 0.00 -0.53
CA ARG A 151 0.35 0.76 0.08
C ARG A 151 1.38 -0.16 0.72
N PHE A 152 0.93 -1.18 1.45
CA PHE A 152 1.81 -2.16 2.08
C PHE A 152 2.58 -2.97 1.03
N GLU A 153 1.91 -3.48 -0.02
CA GLU A 153 2.54 -4.20 -1.13
C GLU A 153 3.57 -3.32 -1.87
N ASN A 154 3.26 -2.04 -2.10
CA ASN A 154 4.20 -1.09 -2.70
C ASN A 154 5.42 -0.84 -1.80
N LEU A 155 5.19 -0.67 -0.49
CA LEU A 155 6.29 -0.50 0.47
C LEU A 155 7.19 -1.74 0.51
N GLN A 156 6.61 -2.93 0.56
CA GLN A 156 7.34 -4.20 0.53
C GLN A 156 8.15 -4.34 -0.75
N SER A 157 7.55 -4.07 -1.92
CA SER A 157 8.25 -4.10 -3.21
C SER A 157 9.44 -3.13 -3.26
N ARG A 158 9.29 -1.93 -2.67
CA ARG A 158 10.41 -0.98 -2.55
C ARG A 158 11.49 -1.48 -1.60
N CYS A 159 11.11 -2.08 -0.46
CA CYS A 159 12.07 -2.68 0.47
C CYS A 159 12.83 -3.85 -0.18
N ASP A 160 12.15 -4.70 -0.95
CA ASP A 160 12.76 -5.82 -1.66
C ASP A 160 13.70 -5.30 -2.78
N ALA A 161 13.32 -4.25 -3.50
CA ALA A 161 14.17 -3.61 -4.48
C ALA A 161 15.43 -3.00 -3.85
N LEU A 162 15.29 -2.32 -2.69
CA LEU A 162 16.41 -1.79 -1.91
C LEU A 162 17.33 -2.89 -1.38
N ALA A 163 16.75 -3.98 -0.85
CA ALA A 163 17.51 -5.13 -0.37
C ALA A 163 18.28 -5.81 -1.51
N ASN A 164 17.72 -5.87 -2.72
CA ASN A 164 18.38 -6.43 -3.91
C ASN A 164 19.48 -5.52 -4.47
N GLN A 165 19.47 -4.21 -4.17
CA GLN A 165 20.57 -3.29 -4.52
C GLN A 165 21.83 -3.53 -3.67
N ILE A 166 21.67 -4.07 -2.46
CA ILE A 166 22.79 -4.55 -1.66
C ILE A 166 23.02 -6.01 -2.06
N ASN A 167 24.05 -6.26 -2.90
CA ASN A 167 24.43 -7.60 -3.27
C ASN A 167 24.65 -8.46 -2.00
N PRO A 168 23.78 -9.46 -1.68
CA PRO A 168 23.88 -10.21 -0.42
C PRO A 168 25.25 -10.89 -0.27
N HIS A 169 25.82 -11.31 -1.38
CA HIS A 169 27.15 -11.92 -1.42
C HIS A 169 28.25 -10.89 -1.03
N PHE A 170 28.14 -9.63 -1.47
CA PHE A 170 29.05 -8.57 -1.04
C PHE A 170 28.92 -8.31 0.47
N PHE A 171 27.68 -8.27 1.01
CA PHE A 171 27.42 -8.07 2.43
C PHE A 171 28.06 -9.16 3.29
N PHE A 172 27.78 -10.44 3.00
CA PHE A 172 28.36 -11.56 3.75
C PHE A 172 29.88 -11.61 3.66
N ASN A 173 30.45 -11.33 2.49
CA ASN A 173 31.90 -11.27 2.30
C ASN A 173 32.54 -10.12 3.09
N SER A 174 31.85 -8.98 3.19
CA SER A 174 32.33 -7.85 3.99
C SER A 174 32.35 -8.18 5.48
N LEU A 175 31.32 -8.88 6.00
CA LEU A 175 31.32 -9.37 7.38
C LEU A 175 32.47 -10.37 7.65
N ASN A 176 32.74 -11.26 6.69
CA ASN A 176 33.89 -12.19 6.79
C ASN A 176 35.24 -11.43 6.81
N GLY A 177 35.34 -10.33 6.05
CA GLY A 177 36.51 -9.43 6.09
C GLY A 177 36.75 -8.84 7.48
N ILE A 178 35.68 -8.32 8.13
CA ILE A 178 35.75 -7.83 9.51
C ILE A 178 36.25 -8.94 10.45
N SER A 179 35.64 -10.13 10.37
CA SER A 179 36.02 -11.26 11.22
C SER A 179 37.49 -11.66 11.04
N SER A 180 38.00 -11.59 9.80
CA SER A 180 39.41 -11.86 9.49
C SER A 180 40.36 -10.83 10.11
N LEU A 181 40.02 -9.53 10.03
CA LEU A 181 40.81 -8.44 10.59
C LEU A 181 40.86 -8.52 12.12
N ILE A 182 39.72 -8.80 12.77
CA ILE A 182 39.63 -9.00 14.22
C ILE A 182 40.55 -10.15 14.66
N ARG A 183 40.52 -11.27 13.97
CA ARG A 183 41.40 -12.43 14.30
C ARG A 183 42.90 -12.13 14.16
N ARG A 184 43.26 -11.16 13.31
CA ARG A 184 44.64 -10.71 13.12
C ARG A 184 45.04 -9.63 14.12
N GLU A 185 44.18 -9.28 15.09
CA GLU A 185 44.37 -8.25 16.13
C GLU A 185 44.77 -6.87 15.58
N ASN A 186 44.33 -6.55 14.34
CA ASN A 186 44.67 -5.30 13.67
C ASN A 186 43.54 -4.31 13.84
N ASN A 187 43.46 -3.67 15.00
CA ASN A 187 42.36 -2.79 15.39
C ASN A 187 42.21 -1.56 14.49
N ASP A 188 43.34 -0.93 14.09
CA ASP A 188 43.27 0.29 13.26
C ASP A 188 42.72 -0.03 11.85
N ASN A 189 43.16 -1.10 11.23
CA ASN A 189 42.64 -1.54 9.94
C ASN A 189 41.20 -2.03 10.04
N THR A 190 40.79 -2.63 11.16
CA THR A 190 39.42 -3.04 11.39
C THR A 190 38.49 -1.83 11.47
N LEU A 191 38.88 -0.79 12.21
CA LEU A 191 38.08 0.45 12.33
C LEU A 191 37.97 1.16 10.97
N LEU A 192 39.08 1.27 10.23
CA LEU A 192 39.08 1.87 8.89
C LEU A 192 38.19 1.07 7.93
N TYR A 193 38.25 -0.25 7.95
CA TYR A 193 37.42 -1.12 7.13
C TYR A 193 35.93 -0.94 7.40
N VAL A 194 35.51 -0.92 8.68
CA VAL A 194 34.11 -0.70 9.10
C VAL A 194 33.65 0.68 8.68
N THR A 195 34.49 1.71 8.80
CA THR A 195 34.17 3.07 8.36
C THR A 195 33.93 3.12 6.86
N ARG A 196 34.83 2.52 6.05
CA ARG A 196 34.68 2.47 4.59
C ARG A 196 33.45 1.68 4.15
N LEU A 197 33.16 0.58 4.85
CA LEU A 197 31.96 -0.21 4.60
C LEU A 197 30.67 0.60 4.89
N SER A 198 30.68 1.36 5.96
CA SER A 198 29.57 2.27 6.30
C SER A 198 29.35 3.35 5.24
N ASP A 199 30.45 3.92 4.70
CA ASP A 199 30.38 4.91 3.62
C ASP A 199 29.79 4.31 2.34
N ILE A 200 30.17 3.08 2.00
CA ILE A 200 29.62 2.33 0.86
C ILE A 200 28.11 2.15 1.00
N PHE A 201 27.64 1.63 2.14
CA PHE A 201 26.20 1.43 2.35
C PHE A 201 25.43 2.73 2.34
N ARG A 202 25.98 3.78 2.95
CA ARG A 202 25.35 5.10 2.93
C ARG A 202 25.18 5.63 1.52
N TYR A 203 26.20 5.51 0.67
CA TYR A 203 26.14 5.95 -0.72
C TYR A 203 25.11 5.15 -1.52
N ILE A 204 25.11 3.81 -1.40
CA ILE A 204 24.13 2.94 -2.08
C ILE A 204 22.70 3.30 -1.66
N LEU A 205 22.43 3.48 -0.36
CA LEU A 205 21.10 3.82 0.15
C LEU A 205 20.62 5.23 -0.26
N GLN A 206 21.55 6.14 -0.53
CA GLN A 206 21.22 7.49 -1.01
C GLN A 206 21.08 7.57 -2.53
N SER A 207 21.57 6.59 -3.28
CA SER A 207 21.59 6.57 -4.74
C SER A 207 20.21 6.65 -5.39
N ASP A 208 19.16 6.13 -4.72
CA ASP A 208 17.76 6.18 -5.22
C ASP A 208 17.22 7.62 -5.37
N LYS A 209 17.83 8.59 -4.67
CA LYS A 209 17.40 9.99 -4.70
C LYS A 209 18.13 10.81 -5.74
N ASN A 210 19.33 10.38 -6.11
CA ASN A 210 20.24 11.10 -6.98
C ASN A 210 20.41 10.33 -8.30
N GLY A 211 19.69 10.72 -9.36
CA GLY A 211 19.82 10.05 -10.65
C GLY A 211 21.19 10.26 -11.30
N ILE A 212 21.78 11.46 -11.17
CA ILE A 212 23.08 11.89 -11.70
C ILE A 212 23.90 12.49 -10.56
N VAL A 213 25.19 12.18 -10.52
CA VAL A 213 26.15 12.63 -9.50
C VAL A 213 27.42 13.14 -10.17
N SER A 214 28.26 13.86 -9.41
CA SER A 214 29.57 14.28 -9.89
C SER A 214 30.55 13.09 -9.92
N LEU A 215 31.51 13.14 -10.84
CA LEU A 215 32.58 12.15 -10.95
C LEU A 215 33.37 12.07 -9.63
N GLY A 216 33.58 13.20 -8.97
CA GLY A 216 34.26 13.23 -7.66
C GLY A 216 33.53 12.44 -6.57
N GLU A 217 32.19 12.52 -6.53
CA GLU A 217 31.37 11.70 -5.58
C GLU A 217 31.49 10.22 -5.90
N GLU A 218 31.37 9.83 -7.17
CA GLU A 218 31.50 8.43 -7.60
C GLU A 218 32.91 7.88 -7.33
N LEU A 219 33.98 8.65 -7.60
CA LEU A 219 35.36 8.25 -7.29
C LEU A 219 35.61 8.13 -5.77
N THR A 220 34.99 8.97 -4.96
CA THR A 220 35.07 8.87 -3.49
C THR A 220 34.45 7.56 -2.99
N PHE A 221 33.28 7.22 -3.53
CA PHE A 221 32.63 5.92 -3.28
C PHE A 221 33.53 4.77 -3.73
N ILE A 222 34.08 4.82 -4.93
CA ILE A 222 34.96 3.77 -5.48
C ILE A 222 36.24 3.59 -4.63
N ARG A 223 36.83 4.66 -4.12
CA ARG A 223 37.98 4.55 -3.19
C ARG A 223 37.61 3.76 -1.94
N SER A 224 36.42 3.99 -1.37
CA SER A 224 35.95 3.23 -0.21
C SER A 224 35.66 1.76 -0.56
N PHE A 225 35.03 1.52 -1.72
CA PHE A 225 34.77 0.17 -2.22
C PHE A 225 36.07 -0.61 -2.48
N MET A 226 37.03 0.00 -3.16
CA MET A 226 38.31 -0.66 -3.45
C MET A 226 39.11 -0.99 -2.20
N HIS A 227 39.09 -0.14 -1.16
CA HIS A 227 39.72 -0.46 0.10
C HIS A 227 39.15 -1.74 0.73
N VAL A 228 37.83 -1.92 0.71
CA VAL A 228 37.18 -3.16 1.19
C VAL A 228 37.57 -4.35 0.33
N MET A 229 37.67 -4.18 -0.98
CA MET A 229 38.06 -5.25 -1.92
C MET A 229 39.56 -5.61 -1.82
N GLU A 230 40.45 -4.65 -1.59
CA GLU A 230 41.88 -4.89 -1.37
C GLU A 230 42.11 -5.76 -0.14
N VAL A 231 41.40 -5.48 0.97
CA VAL A 231 41.45 -6.32 2.18
C VAL A 231 40.92 -7.71 1.88
N ARG A 232 39.81 -7.84 1.15
CA ARG A 232 39.21 -9.13 0.79
C ARG A 232 40.13 -9.99 -0.05
N PHE A 233 40.81 -9.39 -1.03
CA PHE A 233 41.71 -10.09 -1.94
C PHE A 233 43.19 -10.04 -1.49
N GLU A 234 43.44 -9.66 -0.26
CA GLU A 234 44.78 -9.65 0.39
C GLU A 234 45.82 -8.88 -0.45
N GLY A 235 45.44 -7.76 -1.06
CA GLY A 235 46.28 -6.92 -1.90
C GLY A 235 46.55 -7.46 -3.30
N LYS A 236 45.88 -8.55 -3.73
CA LYS A 236 45.98 -9.10 -5.09
C LYS A 236 45.11 -8.36 -6.10
N LEU A 237 44.15 -7.55 -5.60
CA LEU A 237 43.29 -6.63 -6.39
C LEU A 237 43.66 -5.23 -5.97
N THR A 238 44.05 -4.38 -6.94
CA THR A 238 44.38 -2.97 -6.75
C THR A 238 43.68 -2.10 -7.77
N CYS A 239 43.54 -0.79 -7.49
CA CYS A 239 42.96 0.17 -8.42
C CYS A 239 43.81 1.42 -8.47
N SER A 240 44.20 1.86 -9.68
CA SER A 240 44.84 3.14 -9.95
C SER A 240 43.78 4.12 -10.51
N ILE A 241 43.68 5.31 -9.90
CA ILE A 241 42.75 6.37 -10.34
C ILE A 241 43.58 7.57 -10.76
N GLU A 242 43.66 7.79 -12.10
CA GLU A 242 44.41 8.86 -12.75
C GLU A 242 43.44 9.85 -13.40
N VAL A 243 42.62 10.50 -12.59
CA VAL A 243 41.64 11.48 -13.02
C VAL A 243 42.04 12.83 -12.47
N PRO A 244 42.25 13.87 -13.33
CA PRO A 244 42.57 15.23 -12.88
C PRO A 244 41.43 15.83 -12.03
N GLU A 245 41.76 16.58 -10.98
CA GLU A 245 40.78 17.20 -10.10
C GLU A 245 39.83 18.16 -10.83
N GLN A 246 40.27 18.80 -11.88
CA GLN A 246 39.46 19.67 -12.74
C GLN A 246 38.26 18.92 -13.36
N ASP A 247 38.35 17.61 -13.55
CA ASP A 247 37.30 16.78 -14.17
C ASP A 247 36.31 16.18 -13.13
N TYR A 248 36.55 16.38 -11.84
CA TYR A 248 35.67 15.88 -10.78
C TYR A 248 34.26 16.47 -10.81
N GLY A 249 34.07 17.62 -11.43
CA GLY A 249 32.76 18.25 -11.64
C GLY A 249 31.92 17.65 -12.76
N LEU A 250 32.50 16.79 -13.61
CA LEU A 250 31.78 16.12 -14.67
C LEU A 250 30.71 15.17 -14.08
N MET A 251 29.62 15.01 -14.81
CA MET A 251 28.43 14.33 -14.31
C MET A 251 28.22 12.98 -14.98
N LEU A 252 27.80 11.97 -14.19
CA LEU A 252 27.45 10.64 -14.67
C LEU A 252 26.29 10.04 -13.85
N PRO A 253 25.61 9.00 -14.34
CA PRO A 253 24.59 8.30 -13.55
C PRO A 253 25.20 7.67 -12.28
N VAL A 254 24.52 7.81 -11.15
CA VAL A 254 24.97 7.26 -9.86
C VAL A 254 25.21 5.75 -9.93
N LEU A 255 26.18 5.23 -9.19
CA LEU A 255 26.57 3.80 -9.20
C LEU A 255 26.94 3.27 -10.62
N SER A 256 27.58 4.11 -11.46
CA SER A 256 28.02 3.69 -12.79
C SER A 256 29.25 2.81 -12.77
N LEU A 257 30.15 3.03 -11.82
CA LEU A 257 31.42 2.31 -11.72
C LEU A 257 31.29 0.97 -10.99
N LEU A 258 30.35 0.85 -10.06
CA LEU A 258 30.18 -0.35 -9.24
C LEU A 258 29.96 -1.63 -10.06
N PRO A 259 29.04 -1.70 -11.05
CA PRO A 259 28.86 -2.90 -11.86
C PRO A 259 30.10 -3.30 -12.65
N LEU A 260 30.95 -2.34 -13.04
CA LEU A 260 32.18 -2.62 -13.76
C LEU A 260 33.21 -3.28 -12.85
N LEU A 261 33.37 -2.78 -11.62
CA LEU A 261 34.29 -3.36 -10.64
C LEU A 261 33.80 -4.73 -10.13
N GLU A 262 32.49 -4.91 -9.97
CA GLU A 262 31.93 -6.22 -9.66
C GLU A 262 32.17 -7.23 -10.78
N ASN A 263 32.01 -6.82 -12.05
CA ASN A 263 32.29 -7.66 -13.20
C ASN A 263 33.73 -8.17 -13.23
N VAL A 264 34.71 -7.33 -12.84
CA VAL A 264 36.13 -7.77 -12.75
C VAL A 264 36.25 -8.97 -11.82
N THR A 265 35.66 -8.90 -10.63
CA THR A 265 35.76 -9.98 -9.61
C THR A 265 34.93 -11.21 -9.91
N VAL A 266 33.86 -11.03 -10.68
CA VAL A 266 32.97 -12.12 -11.09
C VAL A 266 33.58 -12.94 -12.21
N HIS A 267 34.17 -12.30 -13.20
CA HIS A 267 34.64 -12.94 -14.44
C HIS A 267 36.11 -13.38 -14.42
N ASN A 268 36.92 -12.78 -13.55
CA ASN A 268 38.36 -13.07 -13.53
C ASN A 268 38.82 -13.87 -12.32
N GLN A 269 39.86 -14.63 -12.51
CA GLN A 269 40.66 -15.21 -11.43
C GLN A 269 41.50 -14.12 -10.80
N ILE A 270 41.57 -14.11 -9.47
CA ILE A 270 42.36 -13.14 -8.69
C ILE A 270 43.07 -13.93 -7.61
N ASP A 271 44.34 -14.24 -7.85
CA ASP A 271 45.22 -15.02 -6.97
C ASP A 271 46.66 -14.50 -7.02
N SER A 272 47.60 -15.27 -6.54
CA SER A 272 49.01 -14.86 -6.50
C SER A 272 49.63 -14.75 -7.89
N ASP A 273 49.17 -15.56 -8.85
CA ASP A 273 49.66 -15.61 -10.23
C ASP A 273 48.91 -14.66 -11.15
N HIS A 274 47.66 -14.33 -10.81
CA HIS A 274 46.76 -13.45 -11.55
C HIS A 274 46.43 -12.23 -10.71
N ARG A 275 47.38 -11.31 -10.53
CA ARG A 275 47.16 -10.05 -9.83
C ARG A 275 46.39 -9.13 -10.72
N MET A 276 45.31 -8.57 -10.16
CA MET A 276 44.38 -7.69 -10.86
C MET A 276 44.67 -6.23 -10.52
N ASN A 277 44.99 -5.42 -11.52
CA ASN A 277 45.08 -3.98 -11.40
C ASN A 277 44.02 -3.33 -12.30
N ILE A 278 43.09 -2.62 -11.69
CA ILE A 278 42.07 -1.86 -12.39
C ILE A 278 42.60 -0.46 -12.59
N SER A 279 42.55 0.07 -13.81
CA SER A 279 42.92 1.45 -14.12
C SER A 279 41.67 2.27 -14.47
N ILE A 280 41.54 3.43 -13.83
CA ILE A 280 40.49 4.43 -14.11
C ILE A 280 41.17 5.73 -14.52
N ARG A 281 40.98 6.16 -15.76
CA ARG A 281 41.60 7.38 -16.28
C ARG A 281 40.70 8.17 -17.23
N MET A 282 41.00 9.44 -17.42
CA MET A 282 40.32 10.23 -18.44
C MET A 282 40.91 9.93 -19.83
N ASN A 283 40.05 9.72 -20.82
CA ASN A 283 40.40 9.58 -22.23
C ASN A 283 39.53 10.54 -23.06
N GLY A 284 40.00 11.74 -23.23
CA GLY A 284 39.23 12.82 -23.85
C GLY A 284 38.04 13.21 -22.93
N ASP A 285 36.83 13.09 -23.44
CA ASP A 285 35.57 13.37 -22.75
C ASP A 285 34.91 12.08 -22.17
N GLU A 286 35.62 10.96 -22.20
CA GLU A 286 35.16 9.68 -21.65
C GLU A 286 36.01 9.23 -20.45
N LEU A 287 35.38 8.59 -19.48
CA LEU A 287 36.08 7.88 -18.41
C LEU A 287 36.36 6.47 -18.88
N GLU A 288 37.64 6.11 -18.97
CA GLU A 288 38.09 4.76 -19.31
C GLU A 288 38.33 3.93 -18.06
N ILE A 289 37.74 2.77 -18.01
CA ILE A 289 37.96 1.74 -16.98
C ILE A 289 38.55 0.51 -17.68
N SER A 290 39.74 0.11 -17.26
CA SER A 290 40.52 -0.96 -17.89
C SER A 290 40.95 -2.00 -16.86
N ASN A 291 40.91 -3.28 -17.20
CA ASN A 291 41.48 -4.37 -16.42
C ASN A 291 42.05 -5.49 -17.30
N PRO A 292 43.05 -6.23 -16.81
CA PRO A 292 43.51 -7.49 -17.44
C PRO A 292 42.41 -8.55 -17.45
N VAL A 293 42.44 -9.45 -18.43
CA VAL A 293 41.48 -10.54 -18.58
C VAL A 293 42.15 -11.87 -18.16
N TYR A 294 41.67 -12.41 -17.06
CA TYR A 294 42.09 -13.75 -16.53
C TYR A 294 40.84 -14.60 -16.33
N PRO A 295 40.29 -15.23 -17.38
CA PRO A 295 39.02 -15.90 -17.32
C PRO A 295 38.95 -17.00 -16.27
N LYS A 296 37.88 -17.09 -15.49
CA LYS A 296 37.62 -18.23 -14.59
C LYS A 296 37.36 -19.49 -15.39
N LEU A 297 37.82 -20.63 -14.87
CA LEU A 297 37.63 -21.96 -15.48
C LEU A 297 36.14 -22.35 -15.57
N ALA A 298 35.32 -21.93 -14.60
CA ALA A 298 33.90 -22.13 -14.62
C ALA A 298 33.20 -20.83 -14.97
N PRO A 299 32.29 -20.80 -15.97
CA PRO A 299 31.53 -19.59 -16.29
C PRO A 299 30.74 -19.16 -15.06
N PRO A 300 30.76 -17.86 -14.72
CA PRO A 300 29.98 -17.37 -13.59
C PRO A 300 28.49 -17.50 -13.88
N ASP A 301 27.73 -17.82 -12.85
CA ASP A 301 26.25 -17.92 -12.88
C ASP A 301 25.64 -16.49 -12.90
N THR A 302 25.92 -15.74 -13.98
CA THR A 302 25.44 -14.37 -14.14
C THR A 302 24.68 -14.19 -15.45
N ASN A 303 23.53 -13.53 -15.38
CA ASN A 303 22.65 -13.30 -16.53
C ASN A 303 23.16 -12.19 -17.50
N GLY A 304 24.40 -11.70 -17.35
CA GLY A 304 24.96 -10.64 -18.22
C GLY A 304 24.24 -9.28 -18.19
N ILE A 305 23.35 -9.08 -17.20
CA ILE A 305 22.43 -7.94 -17.12
C ILE A 305 23.13 -6.63 -16.72
N GLY A 306 24.27 -6.71 -16.02
CA GLY A 306 24.93 -5.51 -15.44
C GLY A 306 25.33 -4.47 -16.47
N LEU A 307 26.08 -4.87 -17.49
CA LEU A 307 26.52 -3.96 -18.59
C LEU A 307 25.34 -3.48 -19.44
N GLN A 308 24.34 -4.33 -19.68
CA GLN A 308 23.14 -3.91 -20.41
C GLN A 308 22.32 -2.86 -19.63
N ASN A 309 22.18 -3.02 -18.33
CA ASN A 309 21.52 -2.03 -17.48
C ASN A 309 22.31 -0.70 -17.46
N LEU A 310 23.63 -0.77 -17.39
CA LEU A 310 24.49 0.41 -17.46
C LEU A 310 24.31 1.14 -18.80
N ARG A 311 24.34 0.39 -19.93
CA ARG A 311 24.12 0.94 -21.28
C ARG A 311 22.76 1.65 -21.38
N ASN A 312 21.69 1.00 -20.94
CA ASN A 312 20.34 1.57 -20.94
C ASN A 312 20.26 2.86 -20.10
N ARG A 313 20.93 2.88 -18.94
CA ARG A 313 20.95 4.04 -18.05
C ARG A 313 21.67 5.23 -18.68
N PHE A 314 22.83 5.02 -19.32
CA PHE A 314 23.55 6.07 -20.04
C PHE A 314 22.74 6.60 -21.22
N GLY A 315 22.12 5.72 -22.02
CA GLY A 315 21.24 6.11 -23.11
C GLY A 315 20.09 7.00 -22.66
N LEU A 316 19.47 6.68 -21.51
CA LEU A 316 18.35 7.47 -20.97
C LEU A 316 18.79 8.79 -20.33
N MET A 317 19.88 8.82 -19.56
CA MET A 317 20.23 9.95 -18.69
C MET A 317 21.28 10.89 -19.32
N VAL A 318 22.26 10.33 -20.03
CA VAL A 318 23.35 11.08 -20.67
C VAL A 318 23.09 11.29 -22.18
N LYS A 319 22.18 10.46 -22.76
CA LYS A 319 21.88 10.41 -24.20
C LYS A 319 23.09 10.06 -25.06
N ARG A 320 24.04 9.34 -24.49
CA ARG A 320 25.24 8.79 -25.17
C ARG A 320 25.38 7.32 -24.77
N GLU A 321 25.95 6.50 -25.63
CA GLU A 321 26.14 5.09 -25.37
C GLU A 321 27.55 4.84 -24.78
N ILE A 322 27.64 3.84 -23.89
CA ILE A 322 28.91 3.34 -23.39
C ILE A 322 29.56 2.49 -24.46
N ARG A 323 30.89 2.57 -24.57
CA ARG A 323 31.68 1.77 -25.50
C ARG A 323 32.46 0.72 -24.72
N VAL A 324 32.51 -0.51 -25.24
CA VAL A 324 33.17 -1.66 -24.61
C VAL A 324 34.09 -2.26 -25.67
N GLU A 325 35.36 -2.42 -25.33
CA GLU A 325 36.39 -2.98 -26.17
C GLU A 325 37.15 -4.10 -25.40
N THR A 326 37.55 -5.14 -26.11
CA THR A 326 38.45 -6.19 -25.62
C THR A 326 39.43 -6.58 -26.74
N ASP A 327 40.70 -6.61 -26.42
CA ASP A 327 41.73 -7.07 -27.32
C ASP A 327 42.24 -8.50 -27.00
N GLY A 328 41.58 -9.20 -26.05
CA GLY A 328 41.93 -10.52 -25.56
C GLY A 328 42.73 -10.49 -24.28
N ASP A 329 43.57 -9.51 -24.06
CA ASP A 329 44.42 -9.36 -22.87
C ASP A 329 43.85 -8.34 -21.88
N THR A 330 43.13 -7.32 -22.39
CA THR A 330 42.48 -6.28 -21.58
C THR A 330 41.03 -6.12 -21.93
N PHE A 331 40.25 -5.73 -20.93
CA PHE A 331 38.84 -5.35 -21.05
C PHE A 331 38.68 -3.88 -20.70
N ASN A 332 38.20 -3.10 -21.65
CA ASN A 332 38.09 -1.64 -21.56
C ASN A 332 36.62 -1.21 -21.69
N VAL A 333 36.19 -0.33 -20.80
CA VAL A 333 34.86 0.31 -20.84
C VAL A 333 35.03 1.81 -20.82
N TYR A 334 34.39 2.50 -21.77
CA TYR A 334 34.41 3.94 -21.89
C TYR A 334 33.03 4.49 -21.52
N LEU A 335 32.99 5.36 -20.52
CA LEU A 335 31.79 6.01 -20.04
C LEU A 335 31.78 7.47 -20.46
N PRO A 336 30.82 7.90 -21.29
CA PRO A 336 30.74 9.32 -21.71
C PRO A 336 30.30 10.19 -20.52
N LEU A 337 31.03 11.23 -20.24
CA LEU A 337 30.73 12.22 -19.19
C LEU A 337 29.98 13.43 -19.76
N ARG A 338 29.32 14.19 -18.87
CA ARG A 338 28.55 15.38 -19.24
C ARG A 338 29.02 16.61 -18.48
#